data_59fc7b687de82ec608bc41e464afd8b4
#
_entry.id   59fc7b687de82ec608bc41e464afd8b4
#
_cell.length_a   1.000
_cell.length_b   1.000
_cell.length_c   1.000
_cell.angle_alpha   90.00
_cell.angle_beta   90.00
_cell.angle_gamma   90.00
#
_symmetry.space_group_name_H-M   'P 1'
#
loop_
_entity.id
_entity.type
_entity.pdbx_description
1 polymer ?
#
loop_
_entity_poly.entity_id
_entity_poly.type
_entity_poly.pdbx_seq_one_letter_code
_entity_poly.pdbx_strand_id
1 'polypeptide(L)'
;SKLGGSGGNVPDLKCFIDYHGRKIPVMIEAKGYKSFLEKLNDMGEVDNYTKKGLPNHQNINKYAVNGAIHYATAIINGTESYKEVIAIGITGWGDPKKIETALKVYYVSDENYNVPKQVGEYEDLSFLSDSELPDFIEKIDSLYLTEEEREMLTQKLETQIETNLKKLNQEMRDTYSISETYRVKLISGM
;
A
#
# COMPACT_ATOMS: atom_id res chain seq x y z
N SER A 1 5.07 17.79 -0.06
CA SER A 1 4.01 17.50 0.92
C SER A 1 4.48 16.39 1.85
N LYS A 2 4.31 16.56 3.16
CA LYS A 2 4.64 15.55 4.15
C LYS A 2 3.63 14.41 4.03
N LEU A 3 4.07 13.26 3.55
CA LEU A 3 3.27 12.05 3.47
C LEU A 3 3.22 11.38 4.85
N GLY A 4 2.39 11.90 5.73
CA GLY A 4 1.87 11.28 6.95
C GLY A 4 2.85 10.68 7.96
N GLY A 5 2.79 11.15 9.20
CA GLY A 5 3.52 10.70 10.37
C GLY A 5 4.28 11.82 11.06
N SER A 6 4.43 11.76 12.39
CA SER A 6 5.09 12.78 13.22
C SER A 6 6.62 12.80 13.05
N GLY A 7 7.12 12.96 11.84
CA GLY A 7 8.56 12.94 11.62
C GLY A 7 9.01 13.04 10.17
N GLY A 8 8.24 13.73 9.30
CA GLY A 8 8.71 13.98 7.93
C GLY A 8 9.01 12.69 7.14
N ASN A 9 8.20 11.66 7.34
CA ASN A 9 8.36 10.38 6.68
C ASN A 9 8.27 10.52 5.17
N VAL A 10 9.39 10.34 4.52
CA VAL A 10 9.54 10.19 3.08
C VAL A 10 10.21 8.83 2.85
N PRO A 11 9.99 8.17 1.72
CA PRO A 11 10.74 6.95 1.41
C PRO A 11 12.24 7.24 1.36
N ASP A 12 13.06 6.24 1.71
CA ASP A 12 14.52 6.37 1.69
C ASP A 12 15.02 6.73 0.28
N LEU A 13 14.39 6.18 -0.76
CA LEU A 13 14.65 6.52 -2.15
C LEU A 13 13.34 6.50 -2.94
N LYS A 14 13.24 7.44 -3.89
CA LYS A 14 12.21 7.42 -4.93
C LYS A 14 12.83 7.65 -6.30
N CYS A 15 12.38 6.88 -7.28
CA CYS A 15 12.76 7.05 -8.67
C CYS A 15 11.55 6.79 -9.58
N PHE A 16 11.78 6.74 -10.88
CA PHE A 16 10.75 6.47 -11.87
C PHE A 16 11.29 5.45 -12.86
N ILE A 17 10.42 4.51 -13.24
CA ILE A 17 10.57 3.74 -14.44
C ILE A 17 9.90 4.53 -15.56
N ASP A 18 10.61 4.74 -16.68
CA ASP A 18 10.02 5.28 -17.92
C ASP A 18 10.12 4.19 -18.98
N TYR A 19 8.98 3.58 -19.30
CA TYR A 19 8.92 2.49 -20.27
C TYR A 19 7.87 2.82 -21.33
N HIS A 20 8.33 3.14 -22.54
CA HIS A 20 7.47 3.53 -23.67
C HIS A 20 6.46 4.65 -23.35
N GLY A 21 6.88 5.63 -22.55
CA GLY A 21 6.05 6.74 -22.11
C GLY A 21 5.15 6.46 -20.91
N ARG A 22 5.12 5.22 -20.41
CA ARG A 22 4.51 4.86 -19.13
C ARG A 22 5.47 5.20 -18.01
N LYS A 23 5.09 6.15 -17.17
CA LYS A 23 5.93 6.63 -16.08
C LYS A 23 5.43 6.10 -14.74
N ILE A 24 6.14 5.12 -14.18
CA ILE A 24 5.77 4.44 -12.94
C ILE A 24 6.68 4.92 -11.80
N PRO A 25 6.14 5.54 -10.74
CA PRO A 25 6.92 5.85 -9.55
C PRO A 25 7.39 4.57 -8.84
N VAL A 26 8.61 4.61 -8.30
CA VAL A 26 9.18 3.53 -7.49
C VAL A 26 9.50 4.08 -6.11
N MET A 27 8.94 3.49 -5.08
CA MET A 27 9.19 3.81 -3.67
C MET A 27 10.04 2.72 -3.04
N ILE A 28 11.20 3.08 -2.53
CA ILE A 28 12.14 2.15 -1.91
C ILE A 28 12.32 2.50 -0.44
N GLU A 29 12.18 1.52 0.41
CA GLU A 29 12.43 1.62 1.85
C GLU A 29 13.43 0.57 2.27
N ALA A 30 14.48 0.97 3.03
CA ALA A 30 15.57 0.11 3.45
C ALA A 30 15.62 -0.04 4.98
N LYS A 31 15.93 -1.24 5.47
CA LYS A 31 16.12 -1.52 6.90
C LYS A 31 17.36 -2.39 7.13
N GLY A 32 18.00 -2.19 8.27
CA GLY A 32 19.30 -2.81 8.58
C GLY A 32 19.25 -4.26 9.09
N TYR A 33 18.09 -4.90 9.17
CA TYR A 33 17.97 -6.25 9.73
C TYR A 33 17.08 -7.13 8.85
N LYS A 34 17.49 -8.39 8.64
CA LYS A 34 16.74 -9.39 7.86
C LYS A 34 15.28 -9.51 8.32
N SER A 35 15.06 -9.54 9.64
CA SER A 35 13.72 -9.64 10.23
C SER A 35 12.84 -8.41 10.04
N PHE A 36 13.34 -7.33 9.48
CA PHE A 36 12.60 -6.09 9.22
C PHE A 36 12.24 -5.92 7.75
N LEU A 37 12.28 -7.00 6.97
CA LEU A 37 11.87 -6.93 5.58
C LEU A 37 10.36 -6.67 5.46
N GLU A 38 9.55 -7.50 6.13
CA GLU A 38 8.11 -7.49 5.96
C GLU A 38 7.37 -7.96 7.23
N LYS A 39 6.19 -7.40 7.45
CA LYS A 39 5.22 -7.89 8.44
C LYS A 39 3.88 -8.16 7.75
N LEU A 40 3.46 -9.42 7.83
CA LEU A 40 2.15 -9.87 7.36
C LEU A 40 1.21 -10.10 8.54
N ASN A 41 -0.10 -9.99 8.28
CA ASN A 41 -1.16 -10.40 9.19
C ASN A 41 -1.42 -11.93 9.10
N ASP A 42 -2.36 -12.44 9.87
CA ASP A 42 -2.70 -13.86 9.91
C ASP A 42 -3.30 -14.39 8.58
N MET A 43 -3.71 -13.50 7.69
CA MET A 43 -4.22 -13.84 6.35
C MET A 43 -3.13 -13.80 5.26
N GLY A 44 -1.88 -13.50 5.65
CA GLY A 44 -0.77 -13.35 4.70
C GLY A 44 -0.76 -12.02 3.93
N GLU A 45 -1.56 -11.04 4.34
CA GLU A 45 -1.58 -9.70 3.76
C GLU A 45 -0.62 -8.77 4.51
N VAL A 46 -0.10 -7.75 3.83
CA VAL A 46 0.79 -6.75 4.44
C VAL A 46 0.05 -5.99 5.56
N ASP A 47 0.57 -6.07 6.80
CA ASP A 47 -0.08 -5.58 8.02
C ASP A 47 0.14 -4.07 8.21
N ASN A 48 -0.45 -3.29 7.30
CA ASN A 48 -0.38 -1.82 7.31
C ASN A 48 -1.56 -1.14 8.00
N TYR A 49 -2.57 -1.89 8.43
CA TYR A 49 -3.76 -1.33 9.05
C TYR A 49 -4.09 -2.01 10.36
N THR A 50 -4.51 -1.23 11.34
CA THR A 50 -5.05 -1.74 12.60
C THR A 50 -6.44 -2.35 12.39
N LYS A 51 -6.94 -3.09 13.37
CA LYS A 51 -8.33 -3.62 13.36
C LYS A 51 -9.42 -2.55 13.19
N LYS A 52 -9.08 -1.28 13.43
CA LYS A 52 -9.99 -0.12 13.23
C LYS A 52 -9.86 0.52 11.84
N GLY A 53 -9.05 -0.04 10.95
CA GLY A 53 -8.78 0.51 9.62
C GLY A 53 -7.85 1.72 9.60
N LEU A 54 -7.21 2.05 10.72
CA LEU A 54 -6.23 3.14 10.79
C LEU A 54 -4.83 2.63 10.42
N PRO A 55 -3.95 3.49 9.86
CA PRO A 55 -2.57 3.11 9.57
C PRO A 55 -1.84 2.54 10.79
N ASN A 56 -1.21 1.38 10.63
CA ASN A 56 -0.37 0.77 11.63
C ASN A 56 1.06 1.31 11.56
N HIS A 57 1.26 2.52 12.09
CA HIS A 57 2.56 3.20 12.03
C HIS A 57 3.69 2.42 12.69
N GLN A 58 3.41 1.51 13.61
CA GLN A 58 4.44 0.66 14.21
C GLN A 58 5.04 -0.27 13.14
N ASN A 59 4.21 -0.93 12.34
CA ASN A 59 4.69 -1.81 11.28
C ASN A 59 5.25 -1.02 10.10
N ILE A 60 4.55 0.04 9.68
CA ILE A 60 4.96 0.93 8.57
C ILE A 60 6.38 1.47 8.80
N ASN A 61 6.71 1.90 10.02
CA ASN A 61 8.02 2.46 10.31
C ASN A 61 9.11 1.40 10.52
N LYS A 62 8.74 0.19 10.95
CA LYS A 62 9.69 -0.85 11.31
C LYS A 62 10.09 -1.73 10.14
N TYR A 63 9.17 -2.03 9.22
CA TYR A 63 9.39 -2.99 8.15
C TYR A 63 9.50 -2.29 6.79
N ALA A 64 10.48 -2.72 6.00
CA ALA A 64 10.80 -2.10 4.71
C ALA A 64 9.62 -2.17 3.71
N VAL A 65 9.07 -3.35 3.48
CA VAL A 65 7.91 -3.54 2.58
C VAL A 65 6.71 -2.73 3.05
N ASN A 66 6.40 -2.77 4.35
CA ASN A 66 5.25 -2.06 4.92
C ASN A 66 5.37 -0.55 4.72
N GLY A 67 6.58 0.00 4.91
CA GLY A 67 6.87 1.41 4.63
C GLY A 67 6.73 1.76 3.16
N ALA A 68 7.37 1.00 2.27
CA ALA A 68 7.30 1.24 0.83
C ALA A 68 5.86 1.23 0.29
N ILE A 69 5.05 0.25 0.70
CA ILE A 69 3.62 0.16 0.33
C ILE A 69 2.81 1.34 0.88
N HIS A 70 3.09 1.76 2.12
CA HIS A 70 2.42 2.93 2.68
C HIS A 70 2.65 4.19 1.82
N TYR A 71 3.89 4.43 1.38
CA TYR A 71 4.21 5.56 0.49
C TYR A 71 3.59 5.39 -0.90
N ALA A 72 3.61 4.18 -1.45
CA ALA A 72 2.96 3.90 -2.73
C ALA A 72 1.46 4.23 -2.70
N THR A 73 0.75 3.75 -1.69
CA THR A 73 -0.68 4.04 -1.49
C THR A 73 -0.93 5.53 -1.28
N ALA A 74 -0.07 6.22 -0.52
CA ALA A 74 -0.21 7.66 -0.29
C ALA A 74 -0.03 8.48 -1.57
N ILE A 75 0.84 8.06 -2.50
CA ILE A 75 1.00 8.72 -3.80
C ILE A 75 -0.23 8.55 -4.66
N ILE A 76 -0.76 7.33 -4.80
CA ILE A 76 -1.95 7.06 -5.59
C ILE A 76 -3.14 7.86 -5.06
N ASN A 77 -3.36 7.86 -3.75
CA ASN A 77 -4.48 8.58 -3.12
C ASN A 77 -4.29 10.11 -3.09
N GLY A 78 -3.05 10.58 -3.12
CA GLY A 78 -2.72 12.00 -2.98
C GLY A 78 -2.54 12.75 -4.30
N THR A 79 -2.55 12.06 -5.45
CA THR A 79 -2.35 12.67 -6.77
C THR A 79 -3.23 12.01 -7.82
N GLU A 80 -3.71 12.79 -8.78
CA GLU A 80 -4.38 12.24 -9.97
C GLU A 80 -3.38 11.78 -11.06
N SER A 81 -2.12 12.12 -10.88
CA SER A 81 -1.07 11.93 -11.90
C SER A 81 -0.53 10.50 -11.96
N TYR A 82 -0.63 9.76 -10.86
CA TYR A 82 -0.08 8.40 -10.77
C TYR A 82 -1.16 7.44 -10.30
N LYS A 83 -1.45 6.45 -11.14
CA LYS A 83 -2.45 5.40 -10.90
C LYS A 83 -1.84 4.09 -10.44
N GLU A 84 -0.52 4.01 -10.48
CA GLU A 84 0.25 2.82 -10.15
C GLU A 84 1.60 3.19 -9.56
N VAL A 85 2.14 2.36 -8.68
CA VAL A 85 3.44 2.56 -8.01
C VAL A 85 4.07 1.20 -7.74
N ILE A 86 5.38 1.11 -7.94
CA ILE A 86 6.19 -0.03 -7.47
C ILE A 86 6.69 0.28 -6.06
N ALA A 87 6.44 -0.62 -5.13
CA ALA A 87 6.95 -0.56 -3.77
C ALA A 87 8.02 -1.63 -3.55
N ILE A 88 9.23 -1.22 -3.15
CA ILE A 88 10.37 -2.10 -2.94
C ILE A 88 10.82 -1.99 -1.49
N GLY A 89 10.73 -3.10 -0.76
CA GLY A 89 11.34 -3.23 0.56
C GLY A 89 12.69 -3.92 0.45
N ILE A 90 13.73 -3.33 1.03
CA ILE A 90 15.09 -3.87 1.03
C ILE A 90 15.57 -4.03 2.46
N THR A 91 16.20 -5.15 2.77
CA THR A 91 16.97 -5.30 4.01
C THR A 91 18.40 -5.72 3.69
N GLY A 92 19.34 -5.18 4.48
CA GLY A 92 20.74 -5.57 4.42
C GLY A 92 21.24 -5.94 5.82
N TRP A 93 22.02 -7.03 5.90
CA TRP A 93 22.62 -7.49 7.16
C TRP A 93 23.99 -8.14 6.91
N GLY A 94 24.72 -8.44 7.98
CA GLY A 94 25.99 -9.12 7.90
C GLY A 94 27.18 -8.25 8.28
N ASP A 95 28.37 -8.67 7.87
CA ASP A 95 29.62 -7.98 8.10
C ASP A 95 29.90 -6.96 6.98
N PRO A 96 30.55 -5.80 7.24
CA PRO A 96 30.90 -4.83 6.19
C PRO A 96 31.66 -5.39 4.98
N LYS A 97 32.29 -6.56 5.13
CA LYS A 97 32.97 -7.27 4.05
C LYS A 97 32.09 -8.26 3.30
N LYS A 98 30.93 -8.63 3.87
CA LYS A 98 29.97 -9.56 3.28
C LYS A 98 28.56 -9.16 3.70
N ILE A 99 27.98 -8.26 2.94
CA ILE A 99 26.59 -7.86 3.11
C ILE A 99 25.68 -8.82 2.38
N GLU A 100 24.70 -9.36 3.08
CA GLU A 100 23.58 -10.10 2.53
C GLU A 100 22.40 -9.17 2.38
N THR A 101 21.60 -9.35 1.34
CA THR A 101 20.42 -8.53 1.06
C THR A 101 19.21 -9.41 0.83
N ALA A 102 18.02 -8.87 1.06
CA ALA A 102 16.77 -9.44 0.61
C ALA A 102 15.85 -8.30 0.13
N LEU A 103 15.26 -8.50 -1.03
CA LEU A 103 14.34 -7.56 -1.64
C LEU A 103 13.00 -8.23 -1.90
N LYS A 104 11.93 -7.50 -1.56
CA LYS A 104 10.58 -7.84 -2.00
C LYS A 104 9.98 -6.67 -2.75
N VAL A 105 9.34 -6.99 -3.85
CA VAL A 105 8.71 -6.03 -4.75
C VAL A 105 7.21 -6.25 -4.77
N TYR A 106 6.48 -5.15 -4.61
CA TYR A 106 5.02 -5.11 -4.70
C TYR A 106 4.58 -4.10 -5.74
N TYR A 107 3.51 -4.42 -6.41
CA TYR A 107 2.77 -3.54 -7.29
C TYR A 107 1.52 -3.05 -6.59
N VAL A 108 1.30 -1.73 -6.58
CA VAL A 108 0.12 -1.08 -6.01
C VAL A 108 -0.51 -0.25 -7.11
N SER A 109 -1.81 -0.42 -7.33
CA SER A 109 -2.56 0.27 -8.39
C SER A 109 -3.96 0.63 -7.90
N ASP A 110 -4.50 1.76 -8.36
CA ASP A 110 -5.90 2.13 -8.10
C ASP A 110 -6.87 1.16 -8.79
N GLU A 111 -6.50 0.59 -9.91
CA GLU A 111 -7.26 -0.46 -10.60
C GLU A 111 -7.38 -1.75 -9.78
N ASN A 112 -6.44 -1.99 -8.88
CA ASN A 112 -6.45 -3.07 -7.90
C ASN A 112 -7.00 -2.59 -6.53
N TYR A 113 -7.72 -1.46 -6.47
CA TYR A 113 -8.23 -0.85 -5.24
C TYR A 113 -7.12 -0.62 -4.18
N ASN A 114 -5.90 -0.32 -4.63
CA ASN A 114 -4.70 -0.17 -3.80
C ASN A 114 -4.32 -1.44 -3.01
N VAL A 115 -4.85 -2.60 -3.36
CA VAL A 115 -4.41 -3.88 -2.79
C VAL A 115 -3.03 -4.21 -3.33
N PRO A 116 -2.00 -4.28 -2.48
CA PRO A 116 -0.65 -4.57 -2.93
C PRO A 116 -0.55 -6.02 -3.41
N LYS A 117 -0.05 -6.20 -4.63
CA LYS A 117 0.22 -7.52 -5.23
C LYS A 117 1.73 -7.76 -5.23
N GLN A 118 2.18 -8.88 -4.66
CA GLN A 118 3.59 -9.23 -4.67
C GLN A 118 4.04 -9.57 -6.09
N VAL A 119 5.02 -8.82 -6.59
CA VAL A 119 5.66 -9.10 -7.89
C VAL A 119 6.66 -10.24 -7.75
N GLY A 120 7.47 -10.19 -6.69
CA GLY A 120 8.47 -11.23 -6.42
C GLY A 120 9.46 -10.87 -5.34
N GLU A 121 10.37 -11.81 -5.13
CA GLU A 121 11.59 -11.66 -4.32
C GLU A 121 12.79 -11.66 -5.27
N TYR A 122 13.73 -10.76 -5.04
CA TYR A 122 14.89 -10.56 -5.90
C TYR A 122 16.16 -10.50 -5.05
N GLU A 123 17.30 -10.79 -5.64
CA GLU A 123 18.60 -10.67 -4.97
C GLU A 123 19.15 -9.25 -5.03
N ASP A 124 18.84 -8.54 -6.13
CA ASP A 124 19.26 -7.16 -6.39
C ASP A 124 18.24 -6.42 -7.26
N LEU A 125 18.60 -5.26 -7.78
CA LEU A 125 17.76 -4.41 -8.63
C LEU A 125 17.95 -4.64 -10.13
N SER A 126 18.57 -5.73 -10.57
CA SER A 126 18.84 -6.02 -11.99
C SER A 126 17.59 -6.08 -12.84
N PHE A 127 16.44 -6.47 -12.25
CA PHE A 127 15.14 -6.46 -12.92
C PHE A 127 14.68 -5.06 -13.40
N LEU A 128 15.34 -4.00 -12.95
CA LEU A 128 15.12 -2.62 -13.43
C LEU A 128 16.10 -2.21 -14.53
N SER A 129 17.01 -3.10 -14.94
CA SER A 129 17.93 -2.84 -16.05
C SER A 129 17.21 -2.85 -17.40
N ASP A 130 17.76 -2.19 -18.39
CA ASP A 130 17.17 -2.12 -19.74
C ASP A 130 16.90 -3.50 -20.36
N SER A 131 17.69 -4.51 -20.00
CA SER A 131 17.55 -5.88 -20.52
C SER A 131 16.44 -6.68 -19.84
N GLU A 132 16.16 -6.44 -18.56
CA GLU A 132 15.18 -7.22 -17.77
C GLU A 132 13.86 -6.45 -17.55
N LEU A 133 13.88 -5.16 -17.77
CA LEU A 133 12.73 -4.30 -17.56
C LEU A 133 11.48 -4.69 -18.39
N PRO A 134 11.59 -5.13 -19.67
CA PRO A 134 10.43 -5.59 -20.43
C PRO A 134 9.69 -6.76 -19.76
N ASP A 135 10.42 -7.78 -19.30
CA ASP A 135 9.87 -8.95 -18.62
C ASP A 135 9.25 -8.57 -17.27
N PHE A 136 9.89 -7.62 -16.58
CA PHE A 136 9.36 -7.09 -15.33
C PHE A 136 8.03 -6.34 -15.53
N ILE A 137 7.91 -5.54 -16.59
CA ILE A 137 6.66 -4.84 -16.93
C ILE A 137 5.57 -5.83 -17.33
N GLU A 138 5.86 -6.85 -18.15
CA GLU A 138 4.90 -7.90 -18.48
C GLU A 138 4.39 -8.62 -17.24
N LYS A 139 5.27 -8.90 -16.28
CA LYS A 139 4.89 -9.49 -15.01
C LYS A 139 3.95 -8.60 -14.20
N ILE A 140 4.20 -7.28 -14.14
CA ILE A 140 3.32 -6.32 -13.49
C ILE A 140 1.94 -6.33 -14.16
N ASP A 141 1.89 -6.30 -15.48
CA ASP A 141 0.65 -6.27 -16.25
C ASP A 141 -0.21 -7.54 -16.03
N SER A 142 0.41 -8.63 -15.61
CA SER A 142 -0.30 -9.86 -15.22
C SER A 142 -0.93 -9.81 -13.82
N LEU A 143 -0.63 -8.78 -13.01
CA LEU A 143 -1.07 -8.69 -11.61
C LEU A 143 -2.39 -7.93 -11.41
N TYR A 144 -3.12 -7.64 -12.47
CA TYR A 144 -4.45 -7.06 -12.33
C TYR A 144 -5.42 -8.05 -11.68
N LEU A 145 -6.36 -7.50 -10.91
CA LEU A 145 -7.43 -8.30 -10.31
C LEU A 145 -8.28 -8.94 -11.40
N THR A 146 -8.61 -10.21 -11.21
CA THR A 146 -9.65 -10.88 -12.00
C THR A 146 -11.02 -10.24 -11.73
N GLU A 147 -11.99 -10.46 -12.60
CA GLU A 147 -13.35 -9.94 -12.39
C GLU A 147 -13.98 -10.50 -11.10
N GLU A 148 -13.75 -11.77 -10.80
CA GLU A 148 -14.19 -12.43 -9.56
C GLU A 148 -13.57 -11.78 -8.31
N GLU A 149 -12.25 -11.48 -8.33
CA GLU A 149 -11.58 -10.77 -7.25
C GLU A 149 -12.14 -9.35 -7.08
N ARG A 150 -12.45 -8.65 -8.18
CA ARG A 150 -13.07 -7.32 -8.15
C ARG A 150 -14.45 -7.35 -7.51
N GLU A 151 -15.30 -8.30 -7.89
CA GLU A 151 -16.63 -8.48 -7.31
C GLU A 151 -16.55 -8.78 -5.81
N MET A 152 -15.66 -9.69 -5.39
CA MET A 152 -15.45 -10.00 -3.97
C MET A 152 -15.00 -8.78 -3.16
N LEU A 153 -14.06 -7.99 -3.69
CA LEU A 153 -13.60 -6.77 -3.02
C LEU A 153 -14.69 -5.72 -2.95
N THR A 154 -15.48 -5.55 -4.01
CA THR A 154 -16.61 -4.63 -4.03
C THR A 154 -17.63 -4.98 -2.95
N GLN A 155 -18.04 -6.25 -2.85
CA GLN A 155 -18.95 -6.73 -1.81
C GLN A 155 -18.39 -6.51 -0.39
N LYS A 156 -17.09 -6.75 -0.20
CA LYS A 156 -16.42 -6.51 1.09
C LYS A 156 -16.46 -5.03 1.46
N LEU A 157 -16.18 -4.14 0.51
CA LEU A 157 -16.22 -2.68 0.70
C LEU A 157 -17.63 -2.19 1.01
N GLU A 158 -18.64 -2.64 0.27
CA GLU A 158 -20.05 -2.31 0.52
C GLU A 158 -20.48 -2.70 1.93
N THR A 159 -20.16 -3.93 2.35
CA THR A 159 -20.45 -4.43 3.70
C THR A 159 -19.77 -3.58 4.78
N GLN A 160 -18.53 -3.14 4.52
CA GLN A 160 -17.78 -2.31 5.45
C GLN A 160 -18.37 -0.89 5.54
N ILE A 161 -18.77 -0.31 4.42
CA ILE A 161 -19.46 0.98 4.36
C ILE A 161 -20.77 0.92 5.13
N GLU A 162 -21.61 -0.08 4.89
CA GLU A 162 -22.87 -0.26 5.63
C GLU A 162 -22.64 -0.38 7.14
N THR A 163 -21.63 -1.15 7.54
CA THR A 163 -21.29 -1.33 8.95
C THR A 163 -20.85 -0.02 9.59
N ASN A 164 -20.02 0.75 8.89
CA ASN A 164 -19.56 2.05 9.38
C ASN A 164 -20.68 3.08 9.44
N LEU A 165 -21.59 3.09 8.45
CA LEU A 165 -22.78 3.95 8.48
C LEU A 165 -23.72 3.61 9.65
N LYS A 166 -23.92 2.32 9.94
CA LYS A 166 -24.71 1.88 11.10
C LYS A 166 -24.07 2.35 12.41
N LYS A 167 -22.74 2.22 12.55
CA LYS A 167 -22.02 2.71 13.74
C LYS A 167 -22.12 4.23 13.87
N LEU A 168 -21.87 4.96 12.79
CA LEU A 168 -22.00 6.42 12.78
C LEU A 168 -23.40 6.87 13.18
N ASN A 169 -24.43 6.24 12.63
CA ASN A 169 -25.82 6.54 12.97
C ASN A 169 -26.09 6.28 14.45
N GLN A 170 -25.53 5.21 15.03
CA GLN A 170 -25.67 4.92 16.46
C GLN A 170 -24.93 5.95 17.33
N GLU A 171 -23.70 6.30 16.98
CA GLU A 171 -22.94 7.35 17.68
C GLU A 171 -23.64 8.70 17.64
N MET A 172 -24.21 9.09 16.51
CA MET A 172 -24.99 10.34 16.37
C MET A 172 -26.24 10.34 17.27
N ARG A 173 -26.87 9.17 17.46
CA ARG A 173 -27.98 9.01 18.38
C ARG A 173 -27.54 9.15 19.84
N ASP A 174 -26.54 8.36 20.21
CA ASP A 174 -26.21 8.15 21.63
C ASP A 174 -25.37 9.31 22.20
N THR A 175 -24.46 9.88 21.39
CA THR A 175 -23.55 10.93 21.84
C THR A 175 -24.14 12.33 21.65
N TYR A 176 -24.84 12.56 20.54
CA TYR A 176 -25.28 13.91 20.16
C TYR A 176 -26.81 14.09 20.23
N SER A 177 -27.55 13.03 20.57
CA SER A 177 -29.02 13.04 20.64
C SER A 177 -29.69 13.58 19.36
N ILE A 178 -29.07 13.40 18.22
CA ILE A 178 -29.56 13.91 16.93
C ILE A 178 -30.76 13.08 16.49
N SER A 179 -31.87 13.78 16.14
CA SER A 179 -33.09 13.11 15.69
C SER A 179 -32.89 12.31 14.41
N GLU A 180 -33.68 11.26 14.20
CA GLU A 180 -33.58 10.38 13.04
C GLU A 180 -33.65 11.13 11.70
N THR A 181 -34.55 12.09 11.59
CA THR A 181 -34.72 12.91 10.38
C THR A 181 -33.46 13.70 10.03
N TYR A 182 -32.74 14.24 11.03
CA TYR A 182 -31.49 14.95 10.79
C TYR A 182 -30.33 14.03 10.48
N ARG A 183 -30.27 12.84 11.11
CA ARG A 183 -29.24 11.84 10.82
C ARG A 183 -29.30 11.35 9.36
N VAL A 184 -30.51 11.03 8.89
CA VAL A 184 -30.72 10.62 7.48
C VAL A 184 -30.26 11.72 6.52
N LYS A 185 -30.60 12.99 6.79
CA LYS A 185 -30.15 14.11 5.95
C LYS A 185 -28.65 14.30 5.94
N LEU A 186 -27.98 14.15 7.10
CA LEU A 186 -26.51 14.27 7.18
C LEU A 186 -25.80 13.15 6.44
N ILE A 187 -26.30 11.91 6.53
CA ILE A 187 -25.70 10.76 5.86
C ILE A 187 -25.98 10.79 4.36
N SER A 188 -27.17 11.21 3.92
CA SER A 188 -27.54 11.26 2.50
C SER A 188 -27.02 12.50 1.77
N GLY A 189 -26.53 13.48 2.48
CA GLY A 189 -25.96 14.71 1.92
C GLY A 189 -24.45 14.64 1.70
N MET A 190 -23.84 13.50 2.02
CA MET A 190 -22.46 13.18 1.69
C MET A 190 -22.38 12.42 0.36
#